data_9f67229b4177cf48081b9c7b97c09ebb
#
_entry.id   9f67229b4177cf48081b9c7b97c09ebb
#
_cell.length_a   1.000
_cell.length_b   1.000
_cell.length_c   1.000
_cell.angle_alpha   90.00
_cell.angle_beta   90.00
_cell.angle_gamma   90.00
#
_symmetry.space_group_name_H-M   'P 1'
#
loop_
_entity.id
_entity.type
_entity.pdbx_description
1 polymer ?
#
loop_
_entity_poly.entity_id
_entity_poly.type
_entity_poly.pdbx_seq_one_letter_code
_entity_poly.pdbx_strand_id
1 'polypeptide(L)'
;MERDILRQLDTWKASPHRKPLMLKGARQVGKTWALKEFGRTRYRNYVYVTLEDVAPGVPSEYAQLFEVTHDPRRIVANLALATGQPIDPGETLLILDEIQDCPAAIGTLKYFCEEAPEYHVACAGSLLGVRLARDRGSFPVGKVEFLDMYPLTFSEYLRAIHAGNLDTYAHQIDSFEPLPDLFANQLEERLRQYFSTGGMPEAVLRWAGLMDTAEVDKVLSDLLDSYERDFAKHGGASLFVKLSLIWHSLPAQLSRENKKFVWGLVRDGARAREYEDAVEWLADAGLVMRVRQNGGGGLPLSAYDSASAFKVYCMDVGLLRRLSRLDSSAFSLPDGLFTEFKGAFAENYALQALAPQLDAPPRYWTNEKPRHEVDLLVQLGNTIVPIEVKSGTSVDSPSLRYYARKHADATPLRVRLSMRNLSMDGDLLNIPLYLADRAVPLIERALASGVRAQAEA
;
A
#
# COMPACT_ATOMS: atom_id res chain seq x y z
N MET A 1 3.51 18.26 -2.13
CA MET A 1 4.44 17.16 -1.77
C MET A 1 4.77 16.36 -3.02
N GLU A 2 6.02 15.99 -3.20
CA GLU A 2 6.39 15.12 -4.32
C GLU A 2 5.94 13.69 -4.04
N ARG A 3 5.33 13.02 -5.04
CA ARG A 3 4.82 11.64 -4.92
C ARG A 3 5.43 10.77 -6.02
N ASP A 4 5.93 9.61 -5.65
CA ASP A 4 6.60 8.69 -6.59
C ASP A 4 5.63 8.09 -7.63
N ILE A 5 4.34 8.08 -7.34
CA ILE A 5 3.30 7.68 -8.32
C ILE A 5 3.36 8.54 -9.61
N LEU A 6 3.86 9.78 -9.55
CA LEU A 6 3.99 10.63 -10.73
C LEU A 6 4.93 10.02 -11.78
N ARG A 7 5.97 9.28 -11.37
CA ARG A 7 6.87 8.54 -12.30
C ARG A 7 6.14 7.41 -13.01
N GLN A 8 5.25 6.70 -12.30
CA GLN A 8 4.43 5.66 -12.91
C GLN A 8 3.41 6.27 -13.89
N LEU A 9 2.84 7.43 -13.55
CA LEU A 9 1.98 8.19 -14.44
C LEU A 9 2.73 8.70 -15.67
N ASP A 10 4.00 9.14 -15.54
CA ASP A 10 4.86 9.49 -16.70
C ASP A 10 5.07 8.28 -17.61
N THR A 11 5.32 7.09 -17.05
CA THR A 11 5.45 5.84 -17.82
C THR A 11 4.14 5.49 -18.53
N TRP A 12 3.00 5.60 -17.85
CA TRP A 12 1.69 5.39 -18.43
C TRP A 12 1.43 6.37 -19.59
N LYS A 13 1.71 7.65 -19.41
CA LYS A 13 1.53 8.68 -20.46
C LYS A 13 2.35 8.37 -21.71
N ALA A 14 3.59 7.92 -21.53
CA ALA A 14 4.52 7.62 -22.62
C ALA A 14 4.23 6.30 -23.36
N SER A 15 3.37 5.44 -22.82
CA SER A 15 3.06 4.13 -23.41
C SER A 15 2.31 4.29 -24.74
N PRO A 16 2.79 3.66 -25.85
CA PRO A 16 2.09 3.66 -27.13
C PRO A 16 0.80 2.81 -27.09
N HIS A 17 0.68 1.92 -26.12
CA HIS A 17 -0.48 1.05 -25.91
C HIS A 17 -1.29 1.46 -24.68
N ARG A 18 -1.19 2.72 -24.29
CA ARG A 18 -1.89 3.29 -23.13
C ARG A 18 -3.39 3.02 -23.19
N LYS A 19 -3.95 2.59 -22.07
CA LYS A 19 -5.38 2.44 -21.86
C LYS A 19 -5.85 3.49 -20.85
N PRO A 20 -7.16 3.78 -20.75
CA PRO A 20 -7.68 4.57 -19.64
C PRO A 20 -7.15 4.04 -18.30
N LEU A 21 -6.69 4.96 -17.44
CA LEU A 21 -6.09 4.63 -16.16
C LEU A 21 -7.15 4.62 -15.06
N MET A 22 -7.05 3.64 -14.16
CA MET A 22 -7.81 3.59 -12.91
C MET A 22 -6.83 3.62 -11.72
N LEU A 23 -6.76 4.76 -11.03
CA LEU A 23 -5.91 4.95 -9.84
C LEU A 23 -6.68 4.49 -8.61
N LYS A 24 -6.29 3.33 -8.05
CA LYS A 24 -6.86 2.74 -6.84
C LYS A 24 -6.08 3.16 -5.59
N GLY A 25 -6.65 2.92 -4.43
CA GLY A 25 -6.02 3.16 -3.13
C GLY A 25 -7.03 3.69 -2.12
N ALA A 26 -6.69 3.64 -0.85
CA ALA A 26 -7.56 4.08 0.22
C ALA A 26 -8.01 5.54 0.07
N ARG A 27 -9.08 5.88 0.78
CA ARG A 27 -9.55 7.28 0.83
C ARG A 27 -8.48 8.17 1.47
N GLN A 28 -8.32 9.39 0.96
CA GLN A 28 -7.41 10.42 1.45
C GLN A 28 -5.89 10.12 1.34
N VAL A 29 -5.49 9.13 0.54
CA VAL A 29 -4.06 8.90 0.21
C VAL A 29 -3.52 9.90 -0.85
N GLY A 30 -4.39 10.77 -1.41
CA GLY A 30 -4.00 11.84 -2.31
C GLY A 30 -4.19 11.56 -3.81
N LYS A 31 -5.06 10.60 -4.20
CA LYS A 31 -5.32 10.24 -5.61
C LYS A 31 -5.70 11.44 -6.47
N THR A 32 -6.71 12.18 -6.07
CA THR A 32 -7.20 13.39 -6.78
C THR A 32 -6.10 14.43 -6.91
N TRP A 33 -5.33 14.66 -5.83
CA TRP A 33 -4.19 15.57 -5.86
C TRP A 33 -3.14 15.12 -6.89
N ALA A 34 -2.77 13.84 -6.88
CA ALA A 34 -1.76 13.30 -7.80
C ALA A 34 -2.17 13.45 -9.27
N LEU A 35 -3.44 13.15 -9.62
CA LEU A 35 -3.93 13.31 -10.98
C LEU A 35 -4.00 14.79 -11.41
N LYS A 36 -4.46 15.70 -10.53
CA LYS A 36 -4.45 17.14 -10.81
C LYS A 36 -3.04 17.69 -10.98
N GLU A 37 -2.09 17.29 -10.11
CA GLU A 37 -0.70 17.71 -10.21
C GLU A 37 -0.04 17.15 -11.49
N PHE A 38 -0.34 15.91 -11.83
CA PHE A 38 0.10 15.31 -13.08
C PHE A 38 -0.46 16.05 -14.30
N GLY A 39 -1.74 16.37 -14.31
CA GLY A 39 -2.38 17.17 -15.35
C GLY A 39 -1.75 18.55 -15.47
N ARG A 40 -1.53 19.23 -14.34
CA ARG A 40 -0.94 20.57 -14.30
C ARG A 40 0.51 20.61 -14.81
N THR A 41 1.30 19.55 -14.56
CA THR A 41 2.75 19.56 -14.82
C THR A 41 3.16 18.84 -16.10
N ARG A 42 2.30 17.99 -16.67
CA ARG A 42 2.61 17.12 -17.81
C ARG A 42 1.73 17.33 -19.03
N TYR A 43 0.67 18.11 -18.91
CA TYR A 43 -0.26 18.42 -19.99
C TYR A 43 -0.37 19.94 -20.17
N ARG A 44 -0.91 20.36 -21.32
CA ARG A 44 -1.23 21.76 -21.57
C ARG A 44 -2.32 22.26 -20.61
N ASN A 45 -3.32 21.40 -20.37
CA ASN A 45 -4.37 21.59 -19.37
C ASN A 45 -4.90 20.23 -18.89
N TYR A 46 -5.74 20.24 -17.87
CA TYR A 46 -6.56 19.11 -17.48
C TYR A 46 -7.99 19.53 -17.23
N VAL A 47 -8.92 18.63 -17.51
CA VAL A 47 -10.33 18.80 -17.18
C VAL A 47 -10.67 17.81 -16.07
N TYR A 48 -11.17 18.34 -14.96
CA TYR A 48 -11.55 17.56 -13.77
C TYR A 48 -13.06 17.58 -13.60
N VAL A 49 -13.67 16.41 -13.51
CA VAL A 49 -15.07 16.22 -13.15
C VAL A 49 -15.21 15.20 -12.05
N THR A 50 -16.07 15.47 -11.08
CA THR A 50 -16.45 14.48 -10.07
C THR A 50 -17.76 13.82 -10.47
N LEU A 51 -17.79 12.50 -10.33
CA LEU A 51 -18.97 11.69 -10.59
C LEU A 51 -19.69 11.30 -9.30
N GLU A 52 -19.22 11.83 -8.15
CA GLU A 52 -19.85 11.61 -6.85
C GLU A 52 -21.31 12.04 -6.85
N ASP A 53 -22.18 11.22 -6.27
CA ASP A 53 -23.59 11.57 -6.06
C ASP A 53 -23.73 12.86 -5.26
N VAL A 54 -24.55 13.80 -5.74
CA VAL A 54 -24.82 15.08 -5.04
C VAL A 54 -25.59 14.86 -3.73
N ALA A 55 -26.41 13.82 -3.71
CA ALA A 55 -27.10 13.29 -2.55
C ALA A 55 -27.29 11.77 -2.75
N PRO A 56 -27.55 10.97 -1.72
CA PRO A 56 -27.74 9.54 -1.88
C PRO A 56 -28.74 9.18 -2.98
N GLY A 57 -28.26 8.55 -4.08
CA GLY A 57 -29.04 8.18 -5.24
C GLY A 57 -29.41 9.34 -6.18
N VAL A 58 -28.76 10.50 -6.05
CA VAL A 58 -28.91 11.65 -6.97
C VAL A 58 -27.58 11.83 -7.69
N PRO A 59 -27.45 11.33 -8.94
CA PRO A 59 -26.22 11.45 -9.73
C PRO A 59 -25.81 12.90 -9.96
N SER A 60 -24.49 13.13 -10.06
CA SER A 60 -23.97 14.43 -10.47
C SER A 60 -24.42 14.77 -11.90
N GLU A 61 -24.44 16.07 -12.25
CA GLU A 61 -24.76 16.51 -13.60
C GLU A 61 -23.83 15.90 -14.66
N TYR A 62 -22.58 15.67 -14.33
CA TYR A 62 -21.61 15.04 -15.24
C TYR A 62 -21.87 13.54 -15.41
N ALA A 63 -22.33 12.83 -14.38
CA ALA A 63 -22.67 11.41 -14.47
C ALA A 63 -23.78 11.15 -15.51
N GLN A 64 -24.76 12.03 -15.61
CA GLN A 64 -25.84 11.91 -16.57
C GLN A 64 -25.36 11.93 -18.03
N LEU A 65 -24.22 12.60 -18.32
CA LEU A 65 -23.66 12.63 -19.68
C LEU A 65 -23.20 11.28 -20.18
N PHE A 66 -22.81 10.39 -19.27
CA PHE A 66 -22.39 9.02 -19.58
C PHE A 66 -23.58 8.06 -19.76
N GLU A 67 -24.74 8.40 -19.25
CA GLU A 67 -25.96 7.61 -19.42
C GLU A 67 -26.62 7.83 -20.79
N VAL A 68 -26.43 9.03 -21.36
CA VAL A 68 -27.04 9.42 -22.64
C VAL A 68 -26.37 8.79 -23.84
N THR A 69 -25.05 8.53 -23.77
CA THR A 69 -24.28 7.99 -24.90
C THR A 69 -23.04 7.23 -24.43
N HIS A 70 -22.63 6.25 -25.25
CA HIS A 70 -21.36 5.55 -25.05
C HIS A 70 -20.27 6.00 -26.04
N ASP A 71 -20.60 6.92 -26.98
CA ASP A 71 -19.62 7.48 -27.90
C ASP A 71 -18.64 8.41 -27.17
N PRO A 72 -17.34 8.06 -27.10
CA PRO A 72 -16.35 8.82 -26.35
C PRO A 72 -16.17 10.25 -26.88
N ARG A 73 -16.25 10.46 -28.20
CA ARG A 73 -16.10 11.81 -28.78
C ARG A 73 -17.27 12.70 -28.41
N ARG A 74 -18.47 12.15 -28.38
CA ARG A 74 -19.67 12.88 -27.94
C ARG A 74 -19.63 13.20 -26.45
N ILE A 75 -19.14 12.25 -25.62
CA ILE A 75 -18.92 12.47 -24.18
C ILE A 75 -17.94 13.61 -23.98
N VAL A 76 -16.77 13.57 -24.67
CA VAL A 76 -15.76 14.63 -24.59
C VAL A 76 -16.34 16.00 -24.99
N ALA A 77 -17.10 16.08 -26.09
CA ALA A 77 -17.72 17.31 -26.53
C ALA A 77 -18.73 17.87 -25.49
N ASN A 78 -19.52 16.98 -24.89
CA ASN A 78 -20.49 17.36 -23.86
C ASN A 78 -19.77 17.83 -22.57
N LEU A 79 -18.70 17.14 -22.14
CA LEU A 79 -17.91 17.55 -21.00
C LEU A 79 -17.19 18.86 -21.23
N ALA A 80 -16.63 19.09 -22.43
CA ALA A 80 -16.01 20.37 -22.79
C ALA A 80 -17.00 21.53 -22.72
N LEU A 81 -18.22 21.30 -23.19
CA LEU A 81 -19.30 22.30 -23.13
C LEU A 81 -19.73 22.56 -21.67
N ALA A 82 -19.96 21.50 -20.89
CA ALA A 82 -20.42 21.60 -19.51
C ALA A 82 -19.38 22.25 -18.57
N THR A 83 -18.08 21.99 -18.79
CA THR A 83 -16.99 22.56 -17.98
C THR A 83 -16.49 23.90 -18.51
N GLY A 84 -16.84 24.28 -19.74
CA GLY A 84 -16.30 25.47 -20.40
C GLY A 84 -14.81 25.36 -20.74
N GLN A 85 -14.25 24.17 -20.78
CA GLN A 85 -12.80 23.92 -20.99
C GLN A 85 -12.61 23.01 -22.20
N PRO A 86 -11.65 23.30 -23.11
CA PRO A 86 -11.34 22.44 -24.23
C PRO A 86 -10.70 21.11 -23.76
N ILE A 87 -11.06 20.01 -24.43
CA ILE A 87 -10.47 18.70 -24.21
C ILE A 87 -9.82 18.27 -25.52
N ASP A 88 -8.56 18.66 -25.70
CA ASP A 88 -7.80 18.40 -26.92
C ASP A 88 -7.10 17.04 -26.84
N PRO A 89 -7.14 16.21 -27.92
CA PRO A 89 -6.46 14.91 -27.98
C PRO A 89 -4.96 15.04 -27.68
N GLY A 90 -4.46 14.21 -26.75
CA GLY A 90 -3.04 14.18 -26.36
C GLY A 90 -2.54 15.36 -25.52
N GLU A 91 -3.24 16.51 -25.55
CA GLU A 91 -2.85 17.75 -24.89
C GLU A 91 -3.58 17.96 -23.55
N THR A 92 -4.75 17.36 -23.38
CA THR A 92 -5.59 17.48 -22.17
C THR A 92 -5.69 16.17 -21.43
N LEU A 93 -5.48 16.18 -20.12
CA LEU A 93 -5.80 15.05 -19.25
C LEU A 93 -7.26 15.17 -18.79
N LEU A 94 -8.11 14.21 -19.15
CA LEU A 94 -9.46 14.09 -18.60
C LEU A 94 -9.41 13.28 -17.30
N ILE A 95 -9.79 13.91 -16.17
CA ILE A 95 -9.82 13.30 -14.85
C ILE A 95 -11.26 13.05 -14.44
N LEU A 96 -11.61 11.76 -14.25
CA LEU A 96 -12.91 11.32 -13.75
C LEU A 96 -12.75 10.85 -12.30
N ASP A 97 -13.19 11.67 -11.36
CA ASP A 97 -13.04 11.37 -9.92
C ASP A 97 -14.31 10.71 -9.36
N GLU A 98 -14.14 9.86 -8.35
CA GLU A 98 -15.17 9.02 -7.71
C GLU A 98 -15.98 8.21 -8.76
N ILE A 99 -15.26 7.65 -9.75
CA ILE A 99 -15.87 6.95 -10.91
C ILE A 99 -16.75 5.76 -10.50
N GLN A 100 -16.53 5.18 -9.31
CA GLN A 100 -17.36 4.07 -8.81
C GLN A 100 -18.83 4.47 -8.59
N ASP A 101 -19.14 5.75 -8.48
CA ASP A 101 -20.51 6.21 -8.30
C ASP A 101 -21.26 6.35 -9.65
N CYS A 102 -20.56 6.18 -10.80
CA CYS A 102 -21.14 6.18 -12.14
C CYS A 102 -20.79 4.91 -12.95
N PRO A 103 -21.55 3.80 -12.82
CA PRO A 103 -21.30 2.57 -13.58
C PRO A 103 -21.28 2.76 -15.10
N ALA A 104 -22.07 3.69 -15.61
CA ALA A 104 -22.07 4.05 -17.03
C ALA A 104 -20.72 4.59 -17.49
N ALA A 105 -20.07 5.46 -16.69
CA ALA A 105 -18.74 5.97 -16.98
C ALA A 105 -17.69 4.85 -17.00
N ILE A 106 -17.73 3.91 -16.04
CA ILE A 106 -16.84 2.73 -16.05
C ILE A 106 -17.04 1.95 -17.36
N GLY A 107 -18.29 1.70 -17.76
CA GLY A 107 -18.62 0.98 -19.00
C GLY A 107 -18.09 1.67 -20.27
N THR A 108 -17.98 3.01 -20.28
CA THR A 108 -17.49 3.76 -21.44
C THR A 108 -15.98 3.70 -21.62
N LEU A 109 -15.20 3.33 -20.59
CA LEU A 109 -13.74 3.27 -20.69
C LEU A 109 -13.25 2.33 -21.78
N LYS A 110 -13.99 1.25 -22.08
CA LYS A 110 -13.65 0.37 -23.20
C LYS A 110 -13.67 1.09 -24.56
N TYR A 111 -14.65 1.98 -24.75
CA TYR A 111 -14.79 2.73 -26.00
C TYR A 111 -13.71 3.81 -26.10
N PHE A 112 -13.33 4.46 -25.01
CA PHE A 112 -12.13 5.32 -24.98
C PHE A 112 -10.88 4.55 -25.39
N CYS A 113 -10.70 3.31 -24.90
CA CYS A 113 -9.56 2.47 -25.26
C CYS A 113 -9.57 2.06 -26.75
N GLU A 114 -10.73 1.72 -27.33
CA GLU A 114 -10.85 1.10 -28.65
C GLU A 114 -11.07 2.12 -29.78
N GLU A 115 -11.86 3.17 -29.53
CA GLU A 115 -12.37 4.06 -30.56
C GLU A 115 -11.78 5.48 -30.46
N ALA A 116 -11.22 5.85 -29.29
CA ALA A 116 -10.71 7.20 -29.04
C ALA A 116 -9.45 7.19 -28.14
N PRO A 117 -8.43 6.37 -28.46
CA PRO A 117 -7.22 6.24 -27.65
C PRO A 117 -6.38 7.54 -27.59
N GLU A 118 -6.67 8.48 -28.47
CA GLU A 118 -6.05 9.81 -28.49
C GLU A 118 -6.41 10.65 -27.28
N TYR A 119 -7.53 10.37 -26.58
CA TYR A 119 -7.88 11.05 -25.34
C TYR A 119 -7.24 10.35 -24.13
N HIS A 120 -6.56 11.13 -23.31
CA HIS A 120 -5.93 10.64 -22.10
C HIS A 120 -6.90 10.73 -20.94
N VAL A 121 -7.41 9.58 -20.51
CA VAL A 121 -8.42 9.48 -19.44
C VAL A 121 -7.80 8.82 -18.21
N ALA A 122 -7.86 9.50 -17.07
CA ALA A 122 -7.45 8.97 -15.78
C ALA A 122 -8.60 9.06 -14.78
N CYS A 123 -8.89 7.95 -14.13
CA CYS A 123 -9.99 7.84 -13.17
C CYS A 123 -9.44 7.63 -11.76
N ALA A 124 -10.11 8.19 -10.78
CA ALA A 124 -9.84 7.91 -9.37
C ALA A 124 -11.12 7.47 -8.65
N GLY A 125 -10.96 6.68 -7.59
CA GLY A 125 -12.07 6.30 -6.73
C GLY A 125 -11.59 5.64 -5.45
N SER A 126 -12.21 6.01 -4.33
CA SER A 126 -11.80 5.56 -3.00
C SER A 126 -12.24 4.12 -2.68
N LEU A 127 -13.34 3.67 -3.27
CA LEU A 127 -13.91 2.33 -3.09
C LEU A 127 -13.96 1.55 -4.42
N LEU A 128 -13.09 1.93 -5.34
CA LEU A 128 -13.06 1.33 -6.66
C LEU A 128 -12.81 -0.18 -6.60
N GLY A 129 -11.86 -0.64 -5.76
CA GLY A 129 -11.60 -2.06 -5.54
C GLY A 129 -12.86 -2.81 -5.07
N VAL A 130 -13.58 -2.26 -4.10
CA VAL A 130 -14.82 -2.86 -3.55
C VAL A 130 -15.92 -2.95 -4.61
N ARG A 131 -16.12 -1.89 -5.41
CA ARG A 131 -17.11 -1.89 -6.50
C ARG A 131 -16.76 -2.91 -7.57
N LEU A 132 -15.50 -2.92 -8.02
CA LEU A 132 -15.04 -3.86 -9.05
C LEU A 132 -15.19 -5.33 -8.63
N ALA A 133 -14.97 -5.64 -7.35
CA ALA A 133 -15.14 -6.99 -6.82
C ALA A 133 -16.62 -7.43 -6.75
N ARG A 134 -17.55 -6.48 -6.58
CA ARG A 134 -18.98 -6.77 -6.37
C ARG A 134 -19.86 -6.62 -7.59
N ASP A 135 -19.52 -5.68 -8.48
CA ASP A 135 -20.29 -5.40 -9.68
C ASP A 135 -19.99 -6.44 -10.76
N ARG A 136 -20.96 -7.33 -10.97
CA ARG A 136 -20.95 -8.33 -12.07
C ARG A 136 -21.37 -7.71 -13.41
N GLY A 137 -21.49 -6.39 -13.51
CA GLY A 137 -21.85 -5.65 -14.70
C GLY A 137 -20.74 -5.60 -15.76
N SER A 138 -20.87 -4.77 -16.79
CA SER A 138 -19.96 -4.67 -17.92
C SER A 138 -18.65 -3.94 -17.57
N PHE A 139 -17.85 -4.54 -16.67
CA PHE A 139 -16.51 -4.02 -16.44
C PHE A 139 -15.63 -4.18 -17.70
N PRO A 140 -14.84 -3.15 -18.10
CA PRO A 140 -14.03 -3.16 -19.31
C PRO A 140 -12.76 -4.02 -19.16
N VAL A 141 -12.92 -5.34 -19.03
CA VAL A 141 -11.81 -6.29 -18.83
C VAL A 141 -10.77 -6.14 -19.94
N GLY A 142 -9.51 -5.95 -19.54
CA GLY A 142 -8.40 -5.80 -20.48
C GLY A 142 -8.34 -4.46 -21.24
N LYS A 143 -9.26 -3.52 -20.96
CA LYS A 143 -9.35 -2.21 -21.64
C LYS A 143 -9.00 -1.03 -20.74
N VAL A 144 -8.56 -1.29 -19.52
CA VAL A 144 -8.07 -0.31 -18.55
C VAL A 144 -6.75 -0.77 -17.96
N GLU A 145 -5.96 0.17 -17.48
CA GLU A 145 -4.75 -0.04 -16.68
C GLU A 145 -5.03 0.36 -15.24
N PHE A 146 -4.36 -0.33 -14.30
CA PHE A 146 -4.48 -0.03 -12.88
C PHE A 146 -3.15 0.44 -12.32
N LEU A 147 -3.22 1.46 -11.47
CA LEU A 147 -2.12 1.81 -10.57
C LEU A 147 -2.66 1.86 -9.14
N ASP A 148 -1.85 1.41 -8.20
CA ASP A 148 -2.18 1.44 -6.78
C ASP A 148 -1.44 2.61 -6.10
N MET A 149 -2.20 3.43 -5.36
CA MET A 149 -1.65 4.55 -4.61
C MET A 149 -1.72 4.25 -3.12
N TYR A 150 -0.56 4.25 -2.50
CA TYR A 150 -0.36 3.99 -1.07
C TYR A 150 -0.25 5.30 -0.26
N PRO A 151 -0.32 5.26 1.08
CA PRO A 151 0.17 6.35 1.92
C PRO A 151 1.59 6.75 1.53
N LEU A 152 2.08 7.92 1.96
CA LEU A 152 3.46 8.31 1.68
C LEU A 152 4.42 7.23 2.19
N THR A 153 5.37 6.85 1.35
CA THR A 153 6.51 6.03 1.75
C THR A 153 7.43 6.84 2.69
N PHE A 154 8.36 6.18 3.35
CA PHE A 154 9.33 6.89 4.18
C PHE A 154 10.20 7.86 3.35
N SER A 155 10.57 7.49 2.14
CA SER A 155 11.24 8.35 1.17
C SER A 155 10.42 9.61 0.83
N GLU A 156 9.14 9.45 0.53
CA GLU A 156 8.24 10.59 0.28
C GLU A 156 8.05 11.46 1.52
N TYR A 157 7.99 10.84 2.71
CA TYR A 157 7.94 11.55 3.99
C TYR A 157 9.19 12.39 4.22
N LEU A 158 10.41 11.85 4.00
CA LEU A 158 11.65 12.60 4.12
C LEU A 158 11.65 13.85 3.24
N ARG A 159 11.20 13.72 1.99
CA ARG A 159 11.06 14.88 1.09
C ARG A 159 10.04 15.89 1.61
N ALA A 160 8.92 15.42 2.14
CA ALA A 160 7.85 16.27 2.67
C ALA A 160 8.25 17.09 3.90
N ILE A 161 9.11 16.55 4.76
CA ILE A 161 9.62 17.22 5.98
C ILE A 161 10.94 17.98 5.76
N HIS A 162 11.28 18.27 4.50
CA HIS A 162 12.51 18.97 4.11
C HIS A 162 13.83 18.25 4.46
N ALA A 163 13.78 16.93 4.62
CA ALA A 163 14.94 16.04 4.81
C ALA A 163 15.33 15.30 3.52
N GLY A 164 15.09 15.89 2.36
CA GLY A 164 15.34 15.29 1.05
C GLY A 164 16.80 14.94 0.76
N ASN A 165 17.75 15.55 1.48
CA ASN A 165 19.16 15.15 1.45
C ASN A 165 19.37 13.72 1.97
N LEU A 166 18.64 13.29 3.01
CA LEU A 166 18.70 11.94 3.55
C LEU A 166 18.05 10.94 2.56
N ASP A 167 16.94 11.32 1.91
CA ASP A 167 16.34 10.54 0.84
C ASP A 167 17.31 10.34 -0.34
N THR A 168 17.93 11.42 -0.81
CA THR A 168 18.95 11.37 -1.87
C THR A 168 20.11 10.46 -1.47
N TYR A 169 20.62 10.59 -0.25
CA TYR A 169 21.68 9.73 0.28
C TYR A 169 21.25 8.24 0.27
N ALA A 170 20.06 7.93 0.78
CA ALA A 170 19.54 6.56 0.79
C ALA A 170 19.41 5.95 -0.63
N HIS A 171 19.07 6.80 -1.63
CA HIS A 171 18.97 6.37 -3.02
C HIS A 171 20.34 6.13 -3.70
N GLN A 172 21.40 6.73 -3.19
CA GLN A 172 22.76 6.58 -3.70
C GLN A 172 23.52 5.39 -3.13
N ILE A 173 22.94 4.67 -2.14
CA ILE A 173 23.57 3.47 -1.56
C ILE A 173 23.69 2.39 -2.63
N ASP A 174 24.91 2.03 -2.95
CA ASP A 174 25.27 1.06 -3.99
C ASP A 174 26.13 -0.12 -3.51
N SER A 175 26.46 -0.17 -2.22
CA SER A 175 27.18 -1.23 -1.55
C SER A 175 26.41 -1.77 -0.34
N PHE A 176 26.94 -2.84 0.28
CA PHE A 176 26.37 -3.41 1.50
C PHE A 176 27.20 -3.07 2.74
N GLU A 177 28.02 -2.03 2.64
CA GLU A 177 28.79 -1.54 3.76
C GLU A 177 27.91 -0.77 4.76
N PRO A 178 28.25 -0.80 6.06
CA PRO A 178 27.53 -0.03 7.05
C PRO A 178 27.51 1.46 6.73
N LEU A 179 26.36 2.08 6.90
CA LEU A 179 26.23 3.52 6.77
C LEU A 179 27.03 4.22 7.90
N PRO A 180 27.65 5.37 7.63
CA PRO A 180 28.23 6.21 8.68
C PRO A 180 27.17 6.55 9.75
N ASP A 181 27.58 6.47 11.03
CA ASP A 181 26.68 6.67 12.18
C ASP A 181 25.90 7.99 12.10
N LEU A 182 26.53 9.03 11.55
CA LEU A 182 25.88 10.33 11.36
C LEU A 182 24.58 10.21 10.55
N PHE A 183 24.60 9.46 9.45
CA PHE A 183 23.42 9.31 8.58
C PHE A 183 22.46 8.23 9.10
N ALA A 184 23.01 7.14 9.63
CA ALA A 184 22.22 6.07 10.22
C ALA A 184 21.36 6.59 11.37
N ASN A 185 21.92 7.35 12.30
CA ASN A 185 21.22 7.93 13.44
C ASN A 185 20.14 8.95 13.01
N GLN A 186 20.43 9.80 12.01
CA GLN A 186 19.44 10.74 11.49
C GLN A 186 18.27 10.00 10.82
N LEU A 187 18.53 9.00 9.99
CA LEU A 187 17.50 8.18 9.35
C LEU A 187 16.64 7.44 10.38
N GLU A 188 17.27 6.88 11.41
CA GLU A 188 16.57 6.22 12.51
C GLU A 188 15.66 7.18 13.28
N GLU A 189 16.13 8.38 13.59
CA GLU A 189 15.31 9.42 14.24
C GLU A 189 14.10 9.78 13.38
N ARG A 190 14.29 9.99 12.07
CA ARG A 190 13.18 10.28 11.14
C ARG A 190 12.21 9.10 11.01
N LEU A 191 12.70 7.87 11.05
CA LEU A 191 11.83 6.69 11.04
C LEU A 191 10.95 6.62 12.31
N ARG A 192 11.49 6.95 13.49
CA ARG A 192 10.70 7.05 14.72
C ARG A 192 9.60 8.11 14.61
N GLN A 193 9.90 9.26 14.00
CA GLN A 193 8.91 10.31 13.71
C GLN A 193 7.85 9.79 12.72
N TYR A 194 8.25 9.07 11.68
CA TYR A 194 7.33 8.45 10.74
C TYR A 194 6.41 7.42 11.41
N PHE A 195 6.90 6.63 12.35
CA PHE A 195 6.04 5.72 13.13
C PHE A 195 4.96 6.46 13.93
N SER A 196 5.27 7.66 14.39
CA SER A 196 4.30 8.50 15.09
C SER A 196 3.31 9.17 14.13
N THR A 197 3.77 9.63 12.97
CA THR A 197 2.98 10.41 12.01
C THR A 197 2.23 9.52 11.01
N GLY A 198 2.87 8.43 10.57
CA GLY A 198 2.43 7.64 9.44
C GLY A 198 2.70 8.33 8.10
N GLY A 199 2.15 7.74 7.03
CA GLY A 199 2.26 8.23 5.66
C GLY A 199 0.96 8.87 5.14
N MET A 200 -0.05 9.14 5.97
CA MET A 200 -1.25 9.80 5.49
C MET A 200 -0.95 11.27 5.15
N PRO A 201 -1.28 11.73 3.91
CA PRO A 201 -0.82 13.03 3.42
C PRO A 201 -1.12 14.21 4.33
N GLU A 202 -2.34 14.28 4.88
CA GLU A 202 -2.72 15.38 5.76
C GLU A 202 -1.96 15.35 7.09
N ALA A 203 -1.75 14.16 7.68
CA ALA A 203 -0.96 14.00 8.89
C ALA A 203 0.50 14.44 8.66
N VAL A 204 1.09 14.03 7.54
CA VAL A 204 2.46 14.44 7.17
C VAL A 204 2.56 15.95 6.94
N LEU A 205 1.57 16.57 6.30
CA LEU A 205 1.54 18.04 6.13
C LEU A 205 1.45 18.77 7.45
N ARG A 206 0.62 18.31 8.38
CA ARG A 206 0.52 18.91 9.72
C ARG A 206 1.84 18.80 10.48
N TRP A 207 2.44 17.61 10.44
CA TRP A 207 3.76 17.41 11.05
C TRP A 207 4.83 18.31 10.43
N ALA A 208 4.94 18.35 9.11
CA ALA A 208 5.92 19.16 8.40
C ALA A 208 5.78 20.67 8.68
N GLY A 209 4.55 21.16 8.89
CA GLY A 209 4.29 22.58 9.14
C GLY A 209 4.38 22.99 10.59
N LEU A 210 4.00 22.14 11.54
CA LEU A 210 3.82 22.51 12.94
C LEU A 210 4.74 21.74 13.90
N MET A 211 5.22 20.57 13.52
CA MET A 211 5.96 19.61 14.37
C MET A 211 5.20 19.32 15.69
N ASP A 212 3.87 19.32 15.62
CA ASP A 212 2.98 19.11 16.75
C ASP A 212 2.27 17.76 16.63
N THR A 213 2.53 16.87 17.58
CA THR A 213 1.94 15.54 17.63
C THR A 213 0.45 15.56 17.93
N ALA A 214 -0.05 16.55 18.69
CA ALA A 214 -1.47 16.68 19.00
C ALA A 214 -2.30 16.98 17.74
N GLU A 215 -1.77 17.84 16.85
CA GLU A 215 -2.41 18.12 15.57
C GLU A 215 -2.39 16.88 14.64
N VAL A 216 -1.30 16.11 14.64
CA VAL A 216 -1.23 14.82 13.91
C VAL A 216 -2.27 13.84 14.46
N ASP A 217 -2.40 13.71 15.78
CA ASP A 217 -3.35 12.83 16.44
C ASP A 217 -4.80 13.18 16.12
N LYS A 218 -5.09 14.48 16.00
CA LYS A 218 -6.41 14.95 15.59
C LYS A 218 -6.72 14.53 14.16
N VAL A 219 -5.79 14.77 13.21
CA VAL A 219 -5.96 14.36 11.81
C VAL A 219 -6.16 12.85 11.70
N LEU A 220 -5.32 12.05 12.37
CA LEU A 220 -5.44 10.60 12.33
C LEU A 220 -6.77 10.11 12.93
N SER A 221 -7.29 10.79 13.97
CA SER A 221 -8.61 10.48 14.54
C SER A 221 -9.74 10.79 13.57
N ASP A 222 -9.70 11.98 12.95
CA ASP A 222 -10.68 12.40 11.94
C ASP A 222 -10.70 11.45 10.74
N LEU A 223 -9.53 10.91 10.35
CA LEU A 223 -9.41 9.87 9.32
C LEU A 223 -10.09 8.56 9.73
N LEU A 224 -9.82 8.07 10.94
CA LEU A 224 -10.45 6.85 11.46
C LEU A 224 -11.98 6.99 11.50
N ASP A 225 -12.48 8.11 12.02
CA ASP A 225 -13.91 8.43 12.04
C ASP A 225 -14.52 8.52 10.63
N SER A 226 -13.75 9.05 9.66
CA SER A 226 -14.19 9.12 8.25
C SER A 226 -14.34 7.73 7.65
N TYR A 227 -13.41 6.81 7.91
CA TYR A 227 -13.52 5.43 7.43
C TYR A 227 -14.72 4.71 8.03
N GLU A 228 -15.02 4.90 9.30
CA GLU A 228 -16.20 4.30 9.91
C GLU A 228 -17.50 4.82 9.33
N ARG A 229 -17.57 6.12 8.98
CA ARG A 229 -18.71 6.68 8.23
C ARG A 229 -18.86 6.06 6.85
N ASP A 230 -17.74 5.79 6.16
CA ASP A 230 -17.77 5.10 4.87
C ASP A 230 -18.26 3.65 5.01
N PHE A 231 -17.91 2.95 6.10
CA PHE A 231 -18.47 1.63 6.39
C PHE A 231 -19.99 1.68 6.51
N ALA A 232 -20.52 2.70 7.16
CA ALA A 232 -21.97 2.89 7.30
C ALA A 232 -22.65 3.22 5.98
N LYS A 233 -22.02 4.09 5.15
CA LYS A 233 -22.58 4.55 3.84
C LYS A 233 -22.67 3.39 2.84
N HIS A 234 -21.64 2.53 2.77
CA HIS A 234 -21.47 1.56 1.69
C HIS A 234 -21.68 0.10 2.10
N GLY A 235 -21.67 -0.22 3.40
CA GLY A 235 -21.78 -1.57 3.91
C GLY A 235 -23.22 -2.05 4.17
N GLY A 236 -24.18 -1.16 4.32
CA GLY A 236 -25.46 -1.49 4.92
C GLY A 236 -25.32 -1.90 6.40
N ALA A 237 -26.41 -2.00 7.15
CA ALA A 237 -26.37 -2.20 8.61
C ALA A 237 -25.61 -3.46 9.06
N SER A 238 -25.78 -4.58 8.35
CA SER A 238 -25.16 -5.86 8.72
C SER A 238 -23.64 -5.87 8.46
N LEU A 239 -23.21 -5.37 7.30
CA LEU A 239 -21.79 -5.35 6.92
C LEU A 239 -21.03 -4.29 7.72
N PHE A 240 -21.66 -3.13 8.02
CA PHE A 240 -21.08 -2.09 8.85
C PHE A 240 -20.58 -2.64 10.20
N VAL A 241 -21.41 -3.41 10.89
CA VAL A 241 -21.03 -4.00 12.19
C VAL A 241 -19.83 -4.92 12.07
N LYS A 242 -19.77 -5.75 11.00
CA LYS A 242 -18.65 -6.65 10.76
C LYS A 242 -17.36 -5.90 10.44
N LEU A 243 -17.43 -4.87 9.58
CA LEU A 243 -16.29 -4.02 9.21
C LEU A 243 -15.70 -3.32 10.44
N SER A 244 -16.56 -2.70 11.25
CA SER A 244 -16.15 -2.03 12.48
C SER A 244 -15.49 -2.99 13.48
N LEU A 245 -16.08 -4.18 13.71
CA LEU A 245 -15.51 -5.18 14.60
C LEU A 245 -14.13 -5.66 14.14
N ILE A 246 -13.95 -5.94 12.84
CA ILE A 246 -12.64 -6.34 12.28
C ILE A 246 -11.65 -5.20 12.41
N TRP A 247 -12.04 -3.98 12.02
CA TRP A 247 -11.19 -2.79 12.08
C TRP A 247 -10.64 -2.56 13.49
N HIS A 248 -11.51 -2.57 14.50
CA HIS A 248 -11.10 -2.41 15.89
C HIS A 248 -10.35 -3.61 16.48
N SER A 249 -10.43 -4.79 15.87
CA SER A 249 -9.66 -5.95 16.32
C SER A 249 -8.19 -5.92 15.87
N LEU A 250 -7.80 -5.08 14.91
CA LEU A 250 -6.45 -5.07 14.33
C LEU A 250 -5.33 -4.96 15.37
N PRO A 251 -5.38 -4.06 16.38
CA PRO A 251 -4.36 -4.02 17.43
C PRO A 251 -4.22 -5.34 18.18
N ALA A 252 -5.34 -5.98 18.53
CA ALA A 252 -5.32 -7.27 19.22
C ALA A 252 -4.83 -8.43 18.33
N GLN A 253 -5.13 -8.39 17.04
CA GLN A 253 -4.61 -9.38 16.07
C GLN A 253 -3.08 -9.29 15.96
N LEU A 254 -2.55 -8.07 15.88
CA LEU A 254 -1.13 -7.81 15.66
C LEU A 254 -0.29 -7.93 16.92
N SER A 255 -0.85 -7.77 18.13
CA SER A 255 -0.14 -7.90 19.40
C SER A 255 0.26 -9.33 19.75
N ARG A 256 -0.27 -10.32 19.06
CA ARG A 256 0.05 -11.74 19.34
C ARG A 256 1.40 -12.13 18.78
N GLU A 257 2.07 -13.05 19.45
CA GLU A 257 3.33 -13.64 18.97
C GLU A 257 3.16 -14.28 17.59
N ASN A 258 2.09 -15.07 17.42
CA ASN A 258 1.67 -15.58 16.11
C ASN A 258 0.52 -14.70 15.58
N LYS A 259 0.80 -13.83 14.63
CA LYS A 259 -0.12 -12.84 14.06
C LYS A 259 -1.12 -13.44 13.05
N LYS A 260 -1.26 -14.78 12.99
CA LYS A 260 -2.33 -15.43 12.23
C LYS A 260 -3.67 -14.87 12.69
N PHE A 261 -4.52 -14.47 11.74
CA PHE A 261 -5.83 -13.90 12.03
C PHE A 261 -6.72 -14.87 12.83
N VAL A 262 -7.25 -14.41 13.94
CA VAL A 262 -8.07 -15.20 14.86
C VAL A 262 -9.47 -14.61 14.94
N TRP A 263 -10.45 -15.33 14.44
CA TRP A 263 -11.83 -14.88 14.39
C TRP A 263 -12.41 -14.59 15.79
N GLY A 264 -12.02 -15.35 16.81
CA GLY A 264 -12.43 -15.13 18.19
C GLY A 264 -11.99 -13.78 18.78
N LEU A 265 -11.00 -13.10 18.20
CA LEU A 265 -10.62 -11.73 18.60
C LEU A 265 -11.52 -10.66 17.98
N VAL A 266 -12.25 -10.98 16.92
CA VAL A 266 -13.25 -10.09 16.33
C VAL A 266 -14.49 -10.07 17.24
N ARG A 267 -14.94 -11.25 17.65
CA ARG A 267 -16.06 -11.49 18.58
C ARG A 267 -16.02 -12.93 19.07
N ASP A 268 -16.43 -13.17 20.31
CA ASP A 268 -16.58 -14.53 20.83
C ASP A 268 -17.50 -15.37 19.94
N GLY A 269 -17.02 -16.56 19.55
CA GLY A 269 -17.73 -17.48 18.67
C GLY A 269 -17.76 -17.11 17.19
N ALA A 270 -17.07 -16.03 16.76
CA ALA A 270 -17.01 -15.63 15.36
C ALA A 270 -16.35 -16.70 14.49
N ARG A 271 -16.89 -16.87 13.26
CA ARG A 271 -16.42 -17.87 12.27
C ARG A 271 -16.08 -17.19 10.94
N ALA A 272 -15.13 -17.77 10.21
CA ALA A 272 -14.70 -17.28 8.90
C ALA A 272 -15.87 -16.93 7.97
N ARG A 273 -16.79 -17.86 7.76
CA ARG A 273 -17.95 -17.70 6.86
C ARG A 273 -18.83 -16.47 7.16
N GLU A 274 -18.72 -15.89 8.34
CA GLU A 274 -19.54 -14.75 8.79
C GLU A 274 -18.86 -13.42 8.54
N TYR A 275 -17.53 -13.40 8.50
CA TYR A 275 -16.72 -12.18 8.52
C TYR A 275 -15.71 -12.07 7.38
N GLU A 276 -15.50 -13.14 6.57
CA GLU A 276 -14.49 -13.13 5.51
C GLU A 276 -14.79 -12.07 4.45
N ASP A 277 -16.07 -11.87 4.11
CA ASP A 277 -16.57 -10.84 3.22
C ASP A 277 -16.18 -9.42 3.69
N ALA A 278 -16.11 -9.21 4.99
CA ALA A 278 -15.71 -7.92 5.56
C ALA A 278 -14.19 -7.73 5.57
N VAL A 279 -13.41 -8.80 5.76
CA VAL A 279 -11.93 -8.72 5.60
C VAL A 279 -11.58 -8.41 4.14
N GLU A 280 -12.24 -9.06 3.18
CA GLU A 280 -12.03 -8.78 1.76
C GLU A 280 -12.42 -7.36 1.40
N TRP A 281 -13.56 -6.87 1.91
CA TRP A 281 -13.97 -5.49 1.70
C TRP A 281 -12.93 -4.48 2.20
N LEU A 282 -12.37 -4.67 3.41
CA LEU A 282 -11.33 -3.78 3.94
C LEU A 282 -10.04 -3.84 3.11
N ALA A 283 -9.69 -5.01 2.58
CA ALA A 283 -8.54 -5.17 1.71
C ALA A 283 -8.76 -4.50 0.34
N ASP A 284 -9.94 -4.68 -0.27
CA ASP A 284 -10.32 -4.05 -1.54
C ASP A 284 -10.44 -2.53 -1.42
N ALA A 285 -10.84 -2.03 -0.24
CA ALA A 285 -10.83 -0.60 0.08
C ALA A 285 -9.41 -0.05 0.32
N GLY A 286 -8.40 -0.91 0.37
CA GLY A 286 -7.01 -0.54 0.62
C GLY A 286 -6.72 -0.14 2.07
N LEU A 287 -7.61 -0.44 3.03
CA LEU A 287 -7.45 -0.08 4.44
C LEU A 287 -6.61 -1.09 5.21
N VAL A 288 -6.58 -2.33 4.73
CA VAL A 288 -5.76 -3.39 5.30
C VAL A 288 -5.02 -4.16 4.21
N MET A 289 -3.90 -4.76 4.59
CA MET A 289 -3.11 -5.65 3.74
C MET A 289 -3.27 -7.08 4.25
N ARG A 290 -3.78 -7.98 3.40
CA ARG A 290 -3.95 -9.41 3.72
C ARG A 290 -2.74 -10.20 3.22
N VAL A 291 -1.99 -10.82 4.13
CA VAL A 291 -0.84 -11.66 3.83
C VAL A 291 -1.21 -13.12 4.04
N ARG A 292 -1.24 -13.92 2.96
CA ARG A 292 -1.62 -15.33 3.01
C ARG A 292 -0.48 -16.20 3.52
N GLN A 293 -0.82 -17.28 4.21
CA GLN A 293 0.14 -18.31 4.56
C GLN A 293 0.53 -19.10 3.31
N ASN A 294 1.82 -19.30 3.12
CA ASN A 294 2.36 -20.22 2.12
C ASN A 294 2.74 -21.55 2.78
N GLY A 295 2.20 -22.64 2.28
CA GLY A 295 2.46 -23.99 2.82
C GLY A 295 3.65 -24.69 2.19
N GLY A 296 4.22 -24.15 1.12
CA GLY A 296 5.31 -24.72 0.35
C GLY A 296 6.57 -23.85 0.36
N GLY A 297 7.47 -24.12 -0.55
CA GLY A 297 8.67 -23.31 -0.79
C GLY A 297 9.01 -23.29 -2.27
N GLY A 298 8.03 -23.62 -3.12
CA GLY A 298 8.18 -23.66 -4.57
C GLY A 298 7.59 -22.44 -5.27
N LEU A 299 7.86 -22.34 -6.57
CA LEU A 299 7.33 -21.31 -7.45
C LEU A 299 6.19 -21.86 -8.32
N PRO A 300 5.20 -21.03 -8.65
CA PRO A 300 4.95 -19.68 -8.09
C PRO A 300 4.43 -19.76 -6.64
N LEU A 301 4.74 -18.75 -5.81
CA LEU A 301 4.30 -18.74 -4.41
C LEU A 301 2.78 -18.90 -4.28
N SER A 302 2.00 -18.30 -5.17
CA SER A 302 0.53 -18.37 -5.15
C SER A 302 -0.05 -19.78 -5.25
N ALA A 303 0.71 -20.73 -5.81
CA ALA A 303 0.25 -22.14 -5.92
C ALA A 303 0.19 -22.85 -4.58
N TYR A 304 0.85 -22.32 -3.56
CA TYR A 304 0.94 -22.92 -2.23
C TYR A 304 0.22 -22.11 -1.15
N ASP A 305 -0.62 -21.15 -1.57
CA ASP A 305 -1.37 -20.31 -0.64
C ASP A 305 -2.41 -21.12 0.14
N SER A 306 -2.45 -20.95 1.46
CA SER A 306 -3.50 -21.47 2.30
C SER A 306 -4.82 -20.74 2.02
N ALA A 307 -5.91 -21.49 1.87
CA ALA A 307 -7.22 -20.91 1.69
C ALA A 307 -7.74 -20.20 2.95
N SER A 308 -7.32 -20.64 4.15
CA SER A 308 -7.92 -20.21 5.43
C SER A 308 -6.98 -19.47 6.37
N ALA A 309 -5.67 -19.55 6.12
CA ALA A 309 -4.69 -18.94 7.01
C ALA A 309 -4.07 -17.68 6.41
N PHE A 310 -4.20 -16.57 7.11
CA PHE A 310 -3.67 -15.27 6.70
C PHE A 310 -3.38 -14.40 7.91
N LYS A 311 -2.59 -13.36 7.71
CA LYS A 311 -2.37 -12.23 8.62
C LYS A 311 -3.03 -10.98 8.02
N VAL A 312 -3.41 -10.02 8.87
CA VAL A 312 -3.96 -8.73 8.43
C VAL A 312 -3.16 -7.61 9.07
N TYR A 313 -2.69 -6.68 8.25
CA TYR A 313 -1.94 -5.51 8.66
C TYR A 313 -2.70 -4.23 8.29
N CYS A 314 -2.51 -3.16 9.05
CA CYS A 314 -3.05 -1.86 8.70
C CYS A 314 -2.27 -1.26 7.52
N MET A 315 -2.94 -0.51 6.66
CA MET A 315 -2.28 0.13 5.51
C MET A 315 -1.23 1.17 5.90
N ASP A 316 -1.32 1.71 7.12
CA ASP A 316 -0.47 2.80 7.59
C ASP A 316 -0.16 2.67 9.08
N VAL A 317 1.13 2.86 9.44
CA VAL A 317 1.58 2.73 10.84
C VAL A 317 1.06 3.84 11.75
N GLY A 318 0.86 5.06 11.25
CA GLY A 318 0.28 6.17 12.01
C GLY A 318 -1.18 5.88 12.37
N LEU A 319 -1.95 5.36 11.41
CA LEU A 319 -3.33 4.91 11.67
C LEU A 319 -3.36 3.75 12.65
N LEU A 320 -2.45 2.76 12.52
CA LEU A 320 -2.34 1.65 13.47
C LEU A 320 -2.03 2.17 14.88
N ARG A 321 -1.11 3.14 15.01
CA ARG A 321 -0.79 3.77 16.29
C ARG A 321 -2.03 4.40 16.90
N ARG A 322 -2.75 5.21 16.13
CA ARG A 322 -3.95 5.91 16.63
C ARG A 322 -5.08 4.95 16.97
N LEU A 323 -5.31 3.94 16.15
CA LEU A 323 -6.28 2.87 16.40
C LEU A 323 -5.95 2.10 17.68
N SER A 324 -4.65 1.90 17.97
CA SER A 324 -4.14 1.28 19.18
C SER A 324 -4.16 2.21 20.41
N ARG A 325 -4.57 3.48 20.25
CA ARG A 325 -4.55 4.53 21.29
C ARG A 325 -3.17 4.72 21.93
N LEU A 326 -2.10 4.48 21.17
CA LEU A 326 -0.74 4.72 21.63
C LEU A 326 -0.38 6.21 21.50
N ASP A 327 0.21 6.74 22.57
CA ASP A 327 0.78 8.09 22.55
C ASP A 327 1.96 8.17 21.57
N SER A 328 2.15 9.32 20.96
CA SER A 328 3.25 9.54 20.01
C SER A 328 4.63 9.39 20.64
N SER A 329 4.76 9.65 21.95
CA SER A 329 6.00 9.49 22.70
C SER A 329 6.42 8.01 22.88
N ALA A 330 5.53 7.05 22.63
CA ALA A 330 5.82 5.62 22.78
C ALA A 330 7.06 5.17 22.00
N PHE A 331 7.32 5.78 20.83
CA PHE A 331 8.49 5.47 20.01
C PHE A 331 9.79 6.14 20.46
N SER A 332 9.70 7.13 21.35
CA SER A 332 10.84 7.85 21.93
C SER A 332 11.24 7.33 23.31
N LEU A 333 10.41 6.48 23.94
CA LEU A 333 10.67 5.93 25.25
C LEU A 333 11.73 4.83 25.20
N PRO A 334 12.59 4.71 26.23
CA PRO A 334 13.48 3.57 26.41
C PRO A 334 12.71 2.25 26.43
N ASP A 335 13.39 1.15 26.12
CA ASP A 335 12.81 -0.20 26.11
C ASP A 335 12.17 -0.56 27.46
N GLY A 336 10.92 -1.00 27.46
CA GLY A 336 10.21 -1.47 28.65
C GLY A 336 8.68 -1.54 28.51
N LEU A 337 8.02 -0.40 28.27
CA LEU A 337 6.55 -0.33 28.28
C LEU A 337 5.89 -0.65 26.92
N PHE A 338 6.67 -0.67 25.84
CA PHE A 338 6.16 -0.83 24.48
C PHE A 338 6.74 -2.05 23.73
N THR A 339 7.58 -2.85 24.39
CA THR A 339 8.42 -3.88 23.75
C THR A 339 7.61 -4.93 22.99
N GLU A 340 6.50 -5.40 23.56
CA GLU A 340 5.68 -6.45 22.92
C GLU A 340 5.02 -5.98 21.62
N PHE A 341 4.60 -4.72 21.54
CA PHE A 341 3.92 -4.18 20.36
C PHE A 341 4.89 -3.59 19.33
N LYS A 342 6.16 -3.32 19.69
CA LYS A 342 7.20 -2.85 18.75
C LYS A 342 7.38 -3.80 17.56
N GLY A 343 7.35 -5.11 17.80
CA GLY A 343 7.43 -6.12 16.75
C GLY A 343 6.26 -6.01 15.76
N ALA A 344 5.05 -5.76 16.24
CA ALA A 344 3.88 -5.57 15.41
C ALA A 344 4.01 -4.35 14.48
N PHE A 345 4.50 -3.22 15.03
CA PHE A 345 4.74 -2.02 14.25
C PHE A 345 5.85 -2.21 13.21
N ALA A 346 6.94 -2.86 13.58
CA ALA A 346 8.05 -3.13 12.65
C ALA A 346 7.59 -3.98 11.46
N GLU A 347 6.82 -5.06 11.71
CA GLU A 347 6.28 -5.89 10.63
C GLU A 347 5.24 -5.14 9.78
N ASN A 348 4.34 -4.38 10.42
CA ASN A 348 3.37 -3.56 9.69
C ASN A 348 4.07 -2.55 8.79
N TYR A 349 5.09 -1.88 9.31
CA TYR A 349 5.89 -0.93 8.54
C TYR A 349 6.67 -1.62 7.41
N ALA A 350 7.31 -2.75 7.69
CA ALA A 350 8.03 -3.50 6.66
C ALA A 350 7.12 -3.87 5.48
N LEU A 351 5.90 -4.32 5.77
CA LEU A 351 4.91 -4.62 4.74
C LEU A 351 4.45 -3.35 4.01
N GLN A 352 4.17 -2.26 4.74
CA GLN A 352 3.81 -0.96 4.15
C GLN A 352 4.89 -0.42 3.21
N ALA A 353 6.17 -0.56 3.59
CA ALA A 353 7.31 -0.12 2.79
C ALA A 353 7.56 -1.02 1.56
N LEU A 354 7.32 -2.33 1.69
CA LEU A 354 7.52 -3.30 0.60
C LEU A 354 6.39 -3.27 -0.42
N ALA A 355 5.14 -3.04 0.00
CA ALA A 355 3.98 -3.13 -0.89
C ALA A 355 4.09 -2.30 -2.18
N PRO A 356 4.56 -1.03 -2.16
CA PRO A 356 4.74 -0.24 -3.37
C PRO A 356 5.86 -0.71 -4.31
N GLN A 357 6.74 -1.60 -3.84
CA GLN A 357 7.91 -2.10 -4.56
C GLN A 357 7.66 -3.45 -5.25
N LEU A 358 6.52 -4.10 -4.98
CA LEU A 358 6.25 -5.49 -5.36
C LEU A 358 5.07 -5.57 -6.34
N ASP A 359 5.21 -6.39 -7.38
CA ASP A 359 4.13 -6.68 -8.33
C ASP A 359 3.05 -7.59 -7.71
N ALA A 360 3.38 -8.35 -6.68
CA ALA A 360 2.47 -9.26 -6.00
C ALA A 360 2.63 -9.17 -4.48
N PRO A 361 1.51 -9.29 -3.73
CA PRO A 361 1.57 -9.27 -2.26
C PRO A 361 2.50 -10.36 -1.72
N PRO A 362 3.31 -10.09 -0.69
CA PRO A 362 4.13 -11.11 -0.04
C PRO A 362 3.26 -12.15 0.68
N ARG A 363 3.88 -13.27 1.04
CA ARG A 363 3.28 -14.34 1.84
C ARG A 363 4.04 -14.44 3.17
N TYR A 364 3.52 -15.20 4.13
CA TYR A 364 4.29 -15.66 5.26
C TYR A 364 4.36 -17.19 5.28
N TRP A 365 5.35 -17.74 5.98
CA TRP A 365 5.52 -19.19 6.05
C TRP A 365 5.60 -19.68 7.48
N THR A 366 5.04 -20.85 7.76
CA THR A 366 5.14 -21.52 9.05
C THR A 366 5.43 -22.99 8.88
N ASN A 367 6.17 -23.55 9.84
CA ASN A 367 6.37 -24.98 10.01
C ASN A 367 6.00 -25.36 11.44
N GLU A 368 5.21 -26.43 11.61
CA GLU A 368 4.70 -26.79 12.93
C GLU A 368 5.68 -27.62 13.76
N LYS A 369 6.49 -28.46 13.10
CA LYS A 369 7.42 -29.40 13.77
C LYS A 369 8.76 -29.47 13.04
N PRO A 370 9.84 -28.84 13.54
CA PRO A 370 9.84 -27.86 14.64
C PRO A 370 9.09 -26.57 14.29
N ARG A 371 8.62 -25.83 15.30
CA ARG A 371 7.89 -24.60 15.08
C ARG A 371 8.84 -23.50 14.60
N HIS A 372 8.62 -23.07 13.35
CA HIS A 372 9.33 -21.95 12.73
C HIS A 372 8.32 -21.08 11.96
N GLU A 373 8.61 -19.81 11.90
CA GLU A 373 7.84 -18.84 11.12
C GLU A 373 8.78 -17.87 10.42
N VAL A 374 8.52 -17.58 9.15
CA VAL A 374 9.17 -16.51 8.38
C VAL A 374 8.11 -15.45 8.12
N ASP A 375 8.40 -14.21 8.51
CA ASP A 375 7.41 -13.12 8.52
C ASP A 375 6.90 -12.80 7.13
N LEU A 376 7.80 -12.71 6.13
CA LEU A 376 7.44 -12.43 4.74
C LEU A 376 8.24 -13.32 3.78
N LEU A 377 7.57 -13.82 2.75
CA LEU A 377 8.16 -14.41 1.56
C LEU A 377 7.86 -13.52 0.37
N VAL A 378 8.87 -13.06 -0.33
CA VAL A 378 8.77 -12.26 -1.53
C VAL A 378 9.24 -13.06 -2.73
N GLN A 379 8.48 -13.04 -3.82
CA GLN A 379 8.89 -13.60 -5.10
C GLN A 379 9.43 -12.48 -5.99
N LEU A 380 10.71 -12.59 -6.38
CA LEU A 380 11.36 -11.72 -7.35
C LEU A 380 11.80 -12.57 -8.54
N GLY A 381 11.07 -12.46 -9.65
CA GLY A 381 11.26 -13.35 -10.79
C GLY A 381 11.10 -14.83 -10.41
N ASN A 382 12.18 -15.59 -10.60
CA ASN A 382 12.24 -17.03 -10.27
C ASN A 382 12.91 -17.31 -8.91
N THR A 383 12.97 -16.32 -8.02
CA THR A 383 13.62 -16.45 -6.71
C THR A 383 12.64 -16.16 -5.59
N ILE A 384 12.71 -16.96 -4.53
CA ILE A 384 11.98 -16.72 -3.28
C ILE A 384 12.96 -16.14 -2.26
N VAL A 385 12.63 -14.96 -1.74
CA VAL A 385 13.42 -14.27 -0.72
C VAL A 385 12.66 -14.29 0.60
N PRO A 386 13.08 -15.08 1.59
CA PRO A 386 12.52 -15.04 2.93
C PRO A 386 13.04 -13.80 3.68
N ILE A 387 12.14 -13.09 4.32
CA ILE A 387 12.42 -11.87 5.07
C ILE A 387 11.93 -12.04 6.51
N GLU A 388 12.82 -11.84 7.46
CA GLU A 388 12.54 -11.74 8.89
C GLU A 388 12.56 -10.29 9.32
N VAL A 389 11.58 -9.87 10.12
CA VAL A 389 11.49 -8.49 10.62
C VAL A 389 11.79 -8.46 12.12
N LYS A 390 12.70 -7.58 12.54
CA LYS A 390 13.07 -7.38 13.95
C LYS A 390 12.95 -5.91 14.32
N SER A 391 12.26 -5.63 15.40
CA SER A 391 12.10 -4.26 15.91
C SER A 391 13.34 -3.70 16.61
N GLY A 392 14.36 -4.52 16.83
CA GLY A 392 15.61 -4.17 17.50
C GLY A 392 16.83 -4.62 16.71
N THR A 393 17.96 -4.72 17.43
CA THR A 393 19.27 -5.12 16.87
C THR A 393 19.58 -6.61 17.01
N SER A 394 18.63 -7.43 17.45
CA SER A 394 18.83 -8.89 17.60
C SER A 394 19.28 -9.53 16.30
N VAL A 395 20.26 -10.41 16.40
CA VAL A 395 20.90 -11.08 15.25
C VAL A 395 20.38 -12.49 15.02
N ASP A 396 19.69 -13.08 15.99
CA ASP A 396 19.26 -14.45 15.86
C ASP A 396 18.00 -14.60 14.99
N SER A 397 18.08 -15.45 13.99
CA SER A 397 17.00 -15.73 13.05
C SER A 397 16.97 -17.24 12.71
N PRO A 398 16.65 -18.09 13.68
CA PRO A 398 16.67 -19.56 13.49
C PRO A 398 15.65 -20.01 12.45
N SER A 399 14.49 -19.35 12.38
CA SER A 399 13.45 -19.65 11.39
C SER A 399 13.92 -19.37 9.98
N LEU A 400 14.64 -18.27 9.78
CA LEU A 400 15.18 -17.87 8.49
C LEU A 400 16.23 -18.88 7.99
N ARG A 401 17.15 -19.31 8.89
CA ARG A 401 18.12 -20.37 8.58
C ARG A 401 17.45 -21.70 8.25
N TYR A 402 16.45 -22.08 9.05
CA TYR A 402 15.68 -23.31 8.81
C TYR A 402 14.99 -23.30 7.46
N TYR A 403 14.31 -22.20 7.11
CA TYR A 403 13.64 -22.03 5.82
C TYR A 403 14.61 -22.17 4.65
N ALA A 404 15.73 -21.44 4.69
CA ALA A 404 16.72 -21.45 3.63
C ALA A 404 17.35 -22.84 3.41
N ARG A 405 17.64 -23.58 4.49
CA ARG A 405 18.12 -24.98 4.37
C ARG A 405 17.08 -25.92 3.76
N LYS A 406 15.83 -25.76 4.16
CA LYS A 406 14.72 -26.61 3.67
C LYS A 406 14.40 -26.35 2.21
N HIS A 407 14.62 -25.15 1.72
CA HIS A 407 14.26 -24.68 0.37
C HIS A 407 15.47 -24.09 -0.37
N ALA A 408 16.65 -24.70 -0.21
CA ALA A 408 17.93 -24.17 -0.67
C ALA A 408 17.97 -23.86 -2.18
N ASP A 409 17.33 -24.70 -2.99
CA ASP A 409 17.31 -24.52 -4.45
C ASP A 409 16.59 -23.25 -4.91
N ALA A 410 15.61 -22.78 -4.13
CA ALA A 410 14.79 -21.61 -4.45
C ALA A 410 15.16 -20.35 -3.64
N THR A 411 16.07 -20.48 -2.66
CA THR A 411 16.37 -19.44 -1.66
C THR A 411 17.87 -19.14 -1.63
N PRO A 412 18.40 -18.42 -2.62
CA PRO A 412 19.82 -18.06 -2.66
C PRO A 412 20.21 -16.96 -1.67
N LEU A 413 19.24 -16.21 -1.15
CA LEU A 413 19.44 -15.05 -0.29
C LEU A 413 18.42 -15.06 0.84
N ARG A 414 18.88 -14.74 2.04
CA ARG A 414 18.05 -14.43 3.22
C ARG A 414 18.11 -12.96 3.52
N VAL A 415 17.00 -12.38 3.95
CA VAL A 415 16.94 -10.96 4.30
C VAL A 415 16.44 -10.78 5.72
N ARG A 416 17.05 -9.85 6.44
CA ARG A 416 16.54 -9.37 7.72
C ARG A 416 16.35 -7.87 7.67
N LEU A 417 15.13 -7.43 7.94
CA LEU A 417 14.81 -6.03 8.19
C LEU A 417 14.91 -5.78 9.70
N SER A 418 15.80 -4.91 10.15
CA SER A 418 16.05 -4.69 11.59
C SER A 418 16.56 -3.28 11.87
N MET A 419 16.84 -2.94 13.13
CA MET A 419 17.49 -1.69 13.49
C MET A 419 19.03 -1.77 13.39
N ARG A 420 19.61 -2.90 12.94
CA ARG A 420 21.04 -2.97 12.62
C ARG A 420 21.36 -2.21 11.35
N ASN A 421 22.57 -1.70 11.31
CA ASN A 421 23.09 -1.04 10.11
C ASN A 421 23.18 -2.02 8.93
N LEU A 422 23.24 -1.49 7.71
CA LEU A 422 23.34 -2.27 6.48
C LEU A 422 24.59 -3.20 6.55
N SER A 423 24.41 -4.45 6.17
CA SER A 423 25.52 -5.40 6.09
C SER A 423 25.14 -6.64 5.30
N MET A 424 26.14 -7.26 4.71
CA MET A 424 26.05 -8.55 4.04
C MET A 424 26.94 -9.56 4.75
N ASP A 425 26.38 -10.69 5.16
CA ASP A 425 27.10 -11.76 5.87
C ASP A 425 26.74 -13.10 5.20
N GLY A 426 27.62 -13.54 4.31
CA GLY A 426 27.37 -14.69 3.46
C GLY A 426 26.12 -14.48 2.60
N ASP A 427 25.10 -15.30 2.81
CA ASP A 427 23.81 -15.23 2.14
C ASP A 427 22.74 -14.40 2.91
N LEU A 428 23.13 -13.76 4.02
CA LEU A 428 22.24 -12.92 4.83
C LEU A 428 22.49 -11.44 4.58
N LEU A 429 21.52 -10.78 3.96
CA LEU A 429 21.48 -9.34 3.82
C LEU A 429 20.68 -8.73 4.98
N ASN A 430 21.33 -7.93 5.82
CA ASN A 430 20.66 -7.13 6.82
C ASN A 430 20.40 -5.72 6.27
N ILE A 431 19.16 -5.34 6.16
CA ILE A 431 18.71 -4.03 5.70
C ILE A 431 18.13 -3.30 6.91
N PRO A 432 18.63 -2.11 7.27
CA PRO A 432 18.01 -1.31 8.33
C PRO A 432 16.58 -0.93 7.96
N LEU A 433 15.67 -0.90 8.95
CA LEU A 433 14.27 -0.58 8.74
C LEU A 433 14.10 0.80 8.04
N TYR A 434 14.96 1.76 8.30
CA TYR A 434 14.91 3.06 7.61
C TYR A 434 15.32 3.00 6.11
N LEU A 435 15.76 1.86 5.61
CA LEU A 435 15.97 1.56 4.19
C LEU A 435 14.94 0.57 3.63
N ALA A 436 13.86 0.26 4.35
CA ALA A 436 12.86 -0.71 3.89
C ALA A 436 12.19 -0.29 2.57
N ASP A 437 12.05 1.03 2.30
CA ASP A 437 11.58 1.56 1.01
C ASP A 437 12.54 1.28 -0.16
N ARG A 438 13.75 0.82 0.14
CA ARG A 438 14.80 0.45 -0.81
C ARG A 438 15.14 -1.04 -0.75
N ALA A 439 14.31 -1.83 -0.05
CA ALA A 439 14.62 -3.24 0.17
C ALA A 439 14.68 -4.03 -1.14
N VAL A 440 13.72 -3.86 -2.04
CA VAL A 440 13.71 -4.61 -3.32
C VAL A 440 14.93 -4.30 -4.18
N PRO A 441 15.30 -3.05 -4.48
CA PRO A 441 16.53 -2.74 -5.20
C PRO A 441 17.81 -3.28 -4.55
N LEU A 442 17.91 -3.26 -3.22
CA LEU A 442 19.06 -3.81 -2.49
C LEU A 442 19.11 -5.35 -2.60
N ILE A 443 17.95 -6.01 -2.50
CA ILE A 443 17.82 -7.46 -2.68
C ILE A 443 18.21 -7.87 -4.09
N GLU A 444 17.69 -7.20 -5.12
CA GLU A 444 18.02 -7.47 -6.52
C GLU A 444 19.51 -7.31 -6.80
N ARG A 445 20.13 -6.28 -6.23
CA ARG A 445 21.58 -6.08 -6.31
C ARG A 445 22.35 -7.23 -5.64
N ALA A 446 21.93 -7.68 -4.46
CA ALA A 446 22.54 -8.80 -3.77
C ALA A 446 22.42 -10.10 -4.60
N LEU A 447 21.27 -10.36 -5.19
CA LEU A 447 21.07 -11.50 -6.08
C LEU A 447 21.95 -11.42 -7.33
N ALA A 448 22.09 -10.22 -7.93
CA ALA A 448 22.92 -9.99 -9.12
C ALA A 448 24.43 -10.15 -8.83
N SER A 449 24.88 -9.85 -7.61
CA SER A 449 26.28 -10.01 -7.21
C SER A 449 26.73 -11.48 -7.03
N GLY A 450 25.82 -12.43 -7.25
CA GLY A 450 26.14 -13.86 -7.27
C GLY A 450 26.36 -14.49 -5.88
N VAL A 451 25.75 -13.92 -4.86
CA VAL A 451 25.73 -14.50 -3.51
C VAL A 451 25.04 -15.87 -3.57
N ARG A 452 25.83 -16.93 -3.62
CA ARG A 452 25.35 -18.31 -3.45
C ARG A 452 25.41 -18.65 -1.97
N ALA A 453 24.34 -19.27 -1.47
CA ALA A 453 24.37 -19.89 -0.16
C ALA A 453 25.63 -20.81 -0.08
N GLN A 454 26.64 -20.38 0.65
CA GLN A 454 27.66 -21.32 1.10
C GLN A 454 26.95 -22.19 2.12
N ALA A 455 26.69 -23.45 1.75
CA ALA A 455 26.24 -24.44 2.68
C ALA A 455 27.37 -24.52 3.75
N GLU A 456 27.11 -24.02 4.94
CA GLU A 456 27.94 -24.29 6.10
C GLU A 456 27.93 -25.83 6.28
N ALA A 457 29.09 -26.42 6.06
CA ALA A 457 29.35 -27.83 6.24
C ALA A 457 29.24 -28.24 7.72
#